data_247974c9d2102a89d2bcd5f74d9935a2
#
_entry.id   247974c9d2102a89d2bcd5f74d9935a2
#
_cell.length_a   1.000
_cell.length_b   1.000
_cell.length_c   1.000
_cell.angle_alpha   90.00
_cell.angle_beta   90.00
_cell.angle_gamma   90.00
#
_symmetry.space_group_name_H-M   'P 1'
#
loop_
_entity.id
_entity.type
_entity.pdbx_description
1 polymer ?
#
loop_
_entity_poly.entity_id
_entity_poly.type
_entity_poly.pdbx_seq_one_letter_code
_entity_poly.pdbx_strand_id
1 'polypeptide(L)'
;MEVHVVSSTVIPQSLPPTETTKIPLTVFDMVIPNIHMAVLYAFMPPTPTNTALKHGLMKALKLFPTLAGHLSGNNDRRRPSVSVGGNGGGVLMVETNIALELLDILPLEPSPKLLQLHPQTDIAQHLLQIQFNRFSCGGLVIGITNHHRVADGKSMSSFFVTWAKLVRGLHIDKFPVYDRTMLIPRDPPRCDHDHWGIDFQPFPLPPSSLPSPLKSNKVCNVVVHYSVDFISKIKAQMPRKHSTFEILAAHLWKKVTRARGLDLDTLTEMSVAVNGRSRLRPAVPSEYFGNMVLNTIPRAHVKEVTEGSVADVARLVHDAVGRIGDGYIRSLIDFWEINSGDELVSVADVEGPVLCPNLEIDSWLGFPSHEVDFGAEGSLCGFLPSWVPVEGLVILKPNVVGKGGVDAVVALFEDHARLFKQISHSLD
;
A
#
# COMPACT_ATOMS: atom_id res chain seq x y z
N MET A 1 5.34 -25.22 -4.83
CA MET A 1 6.58 -24.50 -5.22
C MET A 1 7.53 -24.65 -4.03
N GLU A 2 8.70 -25.22 -4.27
CA GLU A 2 9.75 -25.36 -3.27
C GLU A 2 10.78 -24.23 -3.47
N VAL A 3 11.14 -23.53 -2.39
CA VAL A 3 12.03 -22.38 -2.40
C VAL A 3 13.29 -22.74 -1.61
N HIS A 4 14.42 -22.86 -2.29
CA HIS A 4 15.71 -23.20 -1.70
C HIS A 4 16.49 -21.93 -1.38
N VAL A 5 16.74 -21.66 -0.08
CA VAL A 5 17.55 -20.54 0.35
C VAL A 5 19.02 -20.80 0.06
N VAL A 6 19.65 -19.93 -0.71
CA VAL A 6 21.06 -19.96 -1.07
C VAL A 6 21.90 -19.12 -0.10
N SER A 7 21.42 -17.94 0.22
CA SER A 7 22.07 -17.03 1.17
C SER A 7 21.09 -16.13 1.88
N SER A 8 21.47 -15.71 3.09
CA SER A 8 20.74 -14.70 3.88
C SER A 8 21.80 -13.76 4.48
N THR A 9 21.70 -12.48 4.16
CA THR A 9 22.68 -11.46 4.58
C THR A 9 21.96 -10.17 4.97
N VAL A 10 22.54 -9.40 5.88
CA VAL A 10 22.08 -8.05 6.19
C VAL A 10 22.99 -7.05 5.49
N ILE A 11 22.40 -6.21 4.62
CA ILE A 11 23.10 -5.06 4.04
C ILE A 11 23.14 -3.98 5.11
N PRO A 12 24.33 -3.55 5.56
CA PRO A 12 24.45 -2.58 6.64
C PRO A 12 23.93 -1.21 6.21
N GLN A 13 23.65 -0.37 7.18
CA GLN A 13 23.36 1.04 6.96
C GLN A 13 24.55 1.75 6.32
N SER A 14 24.26 2.82 5.56
CA SER A 14 25.32 3.60 4.88
C SER A 14 26.04 4.59 5.78
N LEU A 15 25.47 4.93 6.96
CA LEU A 15 26.10 5.80 7.94
C LEU A 15 27.01 4.99 8.87
N PRO A 16 28.14 5.61 9.34
CA PRO A 16 29.02 4.97 10.31
C PRO A 16 28.27 4.60 11.61
N PRO A 17 28.66 3.52 12.31
CA PRO A 17 28.05 3.15 13.58
C PRO A 17 28.15 4.22 14.69
N THR A 18 29.08 5.14 14.56
CA THR A 18 29.31 6.26 15.49
C THR A 18 28.36 7.44 15.30
N GLU A 19 27.70 7.51 14.14
CA GLU A 19 26.73 8.57 13.83
C GLU A 19 25.31 8.00 13.88
N THR A 20 24.45 8.66 14.63
CA THR A 20 23.01 8.30 14.70
C THR A 20 22.18 9.54 14.48
N THR A 21 21.32 9.47 13.47
CA THR A 21 20.31 10.50 13.21
C THR A 21 18.94 9.94 13.54
N LYS A 22 18.18 10.65 14.39
CA LYS A 22 16.78 10.33 14.68
C LYS A 22 15.87 11.18 13.80
N ILE A 23 15.00 10.51 13.05
CA ILE A 23 14.00 11.14 12.18
C ILE A 23 12.64 10.92 12.85
N PRO A 24 12.03 11.95 13.47
CA PRO A 24 10.73 11.81 14.11
C PRO A 24 9.67 11.36 13.10
N LEU A 25 8.76 10.46 13.50
CA LEU A 25 7.59 10.14 12.70
C LEU A 25 6.60 11.32 12.75
N THR A 26 5.95 11.56 11.62
CA THR A 26 4.88 12.55 11.48
C THR A 26 3.53 11.92 11.81
N VAL A 27 2.49 12.73 11.94
CA VAL A 27 1.12 12.21 12.08
C VAL A 27 0.73 11.28 10.92
N PHE A 28 1.22 11.56 9.70
CA PHE A 28 0.96 10.70 8.52
C PHE A 28 1.63 9.33 8.61
N ASP A 29 2.73 9.22 9.34
CA ASP A 29 3.38 7.94 9.62
C ASP A 29 2.62 7.18 10.72
N MET A 30 1.93 7.90 11.61
CA MET A 30 1.23 7.33 12.76
C MET A 30 -0.21 6.92 12.45
N VAL A 31 -0.88 7.57 11.51
CA VAL A 31 -2.24 7.19 11.06
C VAL A 31 -2.23 5.92 10.21
N ILE A 32 -1.09 5.54 9.65
CA ILE A 32 -0.89 4.32 8.86
C ILE A 32 -0.75 3.09 9.77
N PRO A 33 -1.29 1.92 9.38
CA PRO A 33 -1.20 0.71 10.19
C PRO A 33 0.24 0.28 10.44
N ASN A 34 0.48 -0.23 11.64
CA ASN A 34 1.79 -0.70 12.12
C ASN A 34 2.10 -2.12 11.59
N ILE A 35 2.20 -2.24 10.29
CA ILE A 35 2.39 -3.52 9.58
C ILE A 35 3.52 -3.45 8.55
N HIS A 36 3.92 -4.61 8.08
CA HIS A 36 4.78 -4.75 6.91
C HIS A 36 3.92 -5.08 5.67
N MET A 37 4.17 -4.35 4.58
CA MET A 37 3.54 -4.59 3.28
C MET A 37 4.39 -5.51 2.43
N ALA A 38 3.78 -6.52 1.80
CA ALA A 38 4.45 -7.51 0.98
C ALA A 38 4.04 -7.38 -0.50
N VAL A 39 5.00 -7.04 -1.36
CA VAL A 39 4.80 -6.78 -2.79
C VAL A 39 5.77 -7.62 -3.61
N LEU A 40 5.31 -8.13 -4.75
CA LEU A 40 6.11 -8.88 -5.72
C LEU A 40 6.26 -8.10 -7.03
N TYR A 41 7.49 -8.15 -7.56
CA TYR A 41 7.82 -7.78 -8.93
C TYR A 41 8.40 -9.01 -9.65
N ALA A 42 7.81 -9.41 -10.76
CA ALA A 42 8.25 -10.55 -11.56
C ALA A 42 8.78 -10.08 -12.92
N PHE A 43 9.91 -10.62 -13.33
CA PHE A 43 10.61 -10.26 -14.57
C PHE A 43 10.95 -11.52 -15.37
N MET A 44 10.55 -11.51 -16.65
CA MET A 44 10.98 -12.54 -17.59
C MET A 44 12.47 -12.44 -17.87
N PRO A 45 13.14 -13.57 -18.20
CA PRO A 45 14.53 -13.54 -18.62
C PRO A 45 14.71 -12.83 -19.99
N PRO A 46 15.92 -12.28 -20.24
CA PRO A 46 17.09 -12.24 -19.36
C PRO A 46 16.99 -11.22 -18.26
N THR A 47 17.55 -11.51 -17.07
CA THR A 47 17.49 -10.63 -15.89
C THR A 47 18.89 -10.37 -15.35
N PRO A 48 19.16 -9.22 -14.68
CA PRO A 48 20.47 -8.91 -14.10
C PRO A 48 20.87 -9.94 -13.04
N THR A 49 22.17 -10.10 -12.83
CA THR A 49 22.70 -10.97 -11.77
C THR A 49 22.34 -10.44 -10.37
N ASN A 50 22.30 -11.33 -9.36
CA ASN A 50 22.09 -10.92 -7.97
C ASN A 50 23.15 -9.92 -7.50
N THR A 51 24.40 -10.07 -7.95
CA THR A 51 25.49 -9.14 -7.65
C THR A 51 25.20 -7.74 -8.18
N ALA A 52 24.71 -7.61 -9.41
CA ALA A 52 24.32 -6.31 -9.98
C ALA A 52 23.16 -5.68 -9.22
N LEU A 53 22.13 -6.46 -8.91
CA LEU A 53 20.98 -6.00 -8.12
C LEU A 53 21.41 -5.53 -6.73
N LYS A 54 22.24 -6.31 -6.03
CA LYS A 54 22.77 -5.97 -4.70
C LYS A 54 23.62 -4.69 -4.74
N HIS A 55 24.49 -4.55 -5.74
CA HIS A 55 25.32 -3.35 -5.89
C HIS A 55 24.47 -2.10 -6.12
N GLY A 56 23.43 -2.19 -6.99
CA GLY A 56 22.49 -1.09 -7.20
C GLY A 56 21.68 -0.78 -5.93
N LEU A 57 21.26 -1.81 -5.18
CA LEU A 57 20.55 -1.65 -3.90
C LEU A 57 21.40 -0.89 -2.87
N MET A 58 22.67 -1.26 -2.71
CA MET A 58 23.59 -0.55 -1.80
C MET A 58 23.75 0.93 -2.16
N LYS A 59 23.74 1.27 -3.45
CA LYS A 59 23.74 2.66 -3.91
C LYS A 59 22.40 3.36 -3.61
N ALA A 60 21.27 2.67 -3.83
CA ALA A 60 19.95 3.22 -3.54
C ALA A 60 19.77 3.50 -2.05
N LEU A 61 20.23 2.62 -1.16
CA LEU A 61 20.12 2.82 0.28
C LEU A 61 20.89 4.03 0.82
N LYS A 62 21.92 4.53 0.08
CA LYS A 62 22.56 5.81 0.41
C LYS A 62 21.63 7.01 0.19
N LEU A 63 20.70 6.91 -0.75
CA LEU A 63 19.70 7.94 -1.03
C LEU A 63 18.45 7.77 -0.15
N PHE A 64 18.14 6.52 0.26
CA PHE A 64 16.98 6.16 1.06
C PHE A 64 17.38 5.54 2.41
N PRO A 65 18.14 6.27 3.26
CA PRO A 65 18.73 5.71 4.47
C PRO A 65 17.71 5.26 5.52
N THR A 66 16.51 5.84 5.55
CA THR A 66 15.43 5.45 6.46
C THR A 66 14.99 4.00 6.29
N LEU A 67 15.08 3.44 5.08
CA LEU A 67 14.74 2.05 4.80
C LEU A 67 15.70 1.05 5.46
N ALA A 68 16.94 1.46 5.73
CA ALA A 68 17.91 0.66 6.46
C ALA A 68 18.00 1.00 7.96
N GLY A 69 17.16 1.92 8.45
CA GLY A 69 17.07 2.29 9.85
C GLY A 69 16.36 1.25 10.71
N HIS A 70 16.02 1.66 11.93
CA HIS A 70 15.15 0.91 12.83
C HIS A 70 14.20 1.87 13.56
N LEU A 71 13.00 1.39 13.88
CA LEU A 71 12.07 2.16 14.69
C LEU A 71 12.58 2.20 16.13
N SER A 72 12.54 3.38 16.75
CA SER A 72 12.83 3.51 18.17
C SER A 72 11.83 2.67 18.96
N GLY A 73 12.34 1.83 19.89
CA GLY A 73 11.52 0.90 20.66
C GLY A 73 10.44 1.61 21.49
N ASN A 74 9.54 0.82 22.06
CA ASN A 74 8.31 1.21 22.79
C ASN A 74 8.48 2.21 23.96
N ASN A 75 9.69 2.62 24.32
CA ASN A 75 9.94 3.53 25.45
C ASN A 75 9.59 4.98 25.14
N ASP A 76 9.42 5.38 23.88
CA ASP A 76 9.00 6.73 23.50
C ASP A 76 7.77 6.67 22.58
N ARG A 77 6.66 6.14 23.12
CA ARG A 77 5.38 6.06 22.40
C ARG A 77 4.84 7.42 21.98
N ARG A 78 5.27 8.49 22.66
CA ARG A 78 4.79 9.85 22.41
C ARG A 78 5.43 10.51 21.19
N ARG A 79 6.69 10.15 20.86
CA ARG A 79 7.42 10.66 19.67
C ARG A 79 8.28 9.57 19.03
N PRO A 80 7.65 8.55 18.42
CA PRO A 80 8.38 7.49 17.75
C PRO A 80 9.23 8.08 16.61
N SER A 81 10.36 7.46 16.34
CA SER A 81 11.30 7.92 15.32
C SER A 81 11.96 6.76 14.61
N VAL A 82 12.43 7.01 13.40
CA VAL A 82 13.36 6.11 12.71
C VAL A 82 14.78 6.55 13.05
N SER A 83 15.57 5.65 13.64
CA SER A 83 17.00 5.84 13.86
C SER A 83 17.77 5.32 12.67
N VAL A 84 18.61 6.17 12.08
CA VAL A 84 19.52 5.86 10.97
C VAL A 84 20.95 6.01 11.46
N GLY A 85 21.81 5.01 11.20
CA GLY A 85 23.14 4.92 11.79
C GLY A 85 23.15 4.22 13.16
N GLY A 86 24.28 4.18 13.82
CA GLY A 86 24.45 3.47 15.09
C GLY A 86 24.48 1.95 14.93
N ASN A 87 24.31 1.26 16.07
CA ASN A 87 24.25 -0.20 16.13
C ASN A 87 22.81 -0.67 15.96
N GLY A 88 22.52 -1.41 14.91
CA GLY A 88 21.20 -1.95 14.59
C GLY A 88 20.70 -1.51 13.21
N GLY A 89 19.55 -2.05 12.80
CA GLY A 89 19.01 -1.81 11.45
C GLY A 89 19.74 -2.57 10.35
N GLY A 90 19.65 -2.05 9.14
CA GLY A 90 20.09 -2.71 7.91
C GLY A 90 18.95 -3.37 7.16
N VAL A 91 19.21 -3.78 5.92
CA VAL A 91 18.23 -4.42 5.04
C VAL A 91 18.50 -5.91 4.96
N LEU A 92 17.52 -6.73 5.35
CA LEU A 92 17.62 -8.17 5.16
C LEU A 92 17.49 -8.51 3.69
N MET A 93 18.48 -9.23 3.17
CA MET A 93 18.49 -9.71 1.80
C MET A 93 18.65 -11.23 1.77
N VAL A 94 17.72 -11.90 1.10
CA VAL A 94 17.70 -13.35 0.92
C VAL A 94 17.81 -13.67 -0.56
N GLU A 95 18.62 -14.65 -0.91
CA GLU A 95 18.73 -15.19 -2.26
C GLU A 95 18.24 -16.63 -2.27
N THR A 96 17.40 -16.95 -3.24
CA THR A 96 16.80 -18.29 -3.36
C THR A 96 16.83 -18.79 -4.80
N ASN A 97 16.79 -20.12 -4.93
CA ASN A 97 16.59 -20.81 -6.21
C ASN A 97 15.28 -21.60 -6.18
N ILE A 98 14.58 -21.61 -7.31
CA ILE A 98 13.32 -22.32 -7.53
C ILE A 98 13.47 -23.17 -8.79
N ALA A 99 13.25 -24.48 -8.64
CA ALA A 99 13.47 -25.46 -9.74
C ALA A 99 12.41 -25.37 -10.85
N LEU A 100 11.35 -24.57 -10.68
CA LEU A 100 10.32 -24.33 -11.69
C LEU A 100 10.74 -23.25 -12.69
N GLU A 101 10.12 -23.24 -13.85
CA GLU A 101 10.15 -22.08 -14.75
C GLU A 101 9.16 -21.01 -14.28
N LEU A 102 9.48 -19.73 -14.50
CA LEU A 102 8.59 -18.64 -14.09
C LEU A 102 7.22 -18.73 -14.80
N LEU A 103 7.19 -19.20 -16.04
CA LEU A 103 5.96 -19.41 -16.81
C LEU A 103 5.02 -20.44 -16.18
N ASP A 104 5.53 -21.39 -15.41
CA ASP A 104 4.70 -22.43 -14.74
C ASP A 104 3.80 -21.86 -13.64
N ILE A 105 4.13 -20.65 -13.14
CA ILE A 105 3.38 -19.99 -12.06
C ILE A 105 2.70 -18.68 -12.50
N LEU A 106 2.86 -18.29 -13.76
CA LEU A 106 2.16 -17.12 -14.30
C LEU A 106 0.76 -17.50 -14.83
N PRO A 107 -0.24 -16.60 -14.72
CA PRO A 107 -0.17 -15.32 -14.02
C PRO A 107 -0.08 -15.49 -12.50
N LEU A 108 0.75 -14.67 -11.84
CA LEU A 108 0.81 -14.66 -10.39
C LEU A 108 -0.52 -14.15 -9.83
N GLU A 109 -1.17 -14.97 -9.00
CA GLU A 109 -2.40 -14.60 -8.28
C GLU A 109 -2.12 -14.50 -6.77
N PRO A 110 -2.52 -13.41 -6.12
CA PRO A 110 -2.32 -13.23 -4.68
C PRO A 110 -2.87 -14.41 -3.88
N SER A 111 -2.01 -15.01 -3.07
CA SER A 111 -2.35 -16.18 -2.26
C SER A 111 -1.32 -16.39 -1.14
N PRO A 112 -1.66 -17.11 -0.06
CA PRO A 112 -0.70 -17.45 1.00
C PRO A 112 0.57 -18.14 0.48
N LYS A 113 0.48 -18.86 -0.66
CA LYS A 113 1.64 -19.53 -1.28
C LYS A 113 2.70 -18.56 -1.77
N LEU A 114 2.33 -17.34 -2.18
CA LEU A 114 3.28 -16.33 -2.64
C LEU A 114 4.10 -15.71 -1.50
N LEU A 115 3.68 -15.88 -0.24
CA LEU A 115 4.46 -15.42 0.92
C LEU A 115 5.83 -16.13 1.01
N GLN A 116 5.98 -17.34 0.44
CA GLN A 116 7.27 -18.02 0.36
C GLN A 116 8.32 -17.27 -0.50
N LEU A 117 7.87 -16.33 -1.34
CA LEU A 117 8.74 -15.48 -2.16
C LEU A 117 9.28 -14.26 -1.40
N HIS A 118 9.02 -14.19 -0.09
CA HIS A 118 9.53 -13.17 0.84
C HIS A 118 10.38 -13.82 1.93
N PRO A 119 11.28 -13.05 2.57
CA PRO A 119 12.03 -13.54 3.73
C PRO A 119 11.10 -14.10 4.82
N GLN A 120 11.39 -15.33 5.27
CA GLN A 120 10.61 -16.05 6.29
C GLN A 120 11.22 -15.87 7.69
N THR A 121 11.62 -14.66 8.04
CA THR A 121 12.24 -14.36 9.35
C THR A 121 11.33 -13.43 10.16
N ASP A 122 11.72 -13.19 11.42
CA ASP A 122 11.01 -12.24 12.27
C ASP A 122 11.00 -10.85 11.61
N ILE A 123 9.83 -10.49 11.12
CA ILE A 123 9.58 -9.29 10.32
C ILE A 123 9.91 -8.02 11.11
N ALA A 124 9.81 -8.07 12.45
CA ALA A 124 9.95 -6.89 13.31
C ALA A 124 11.35 -6.24 13.32
N GLN A 125 12.40 -6.96 12.89
CA GLN A 125 13.78 -6.47 13.03
C GLN A 125 14.25 -5.53 11.91
N HIS A 126 13.69 -5.64 10.69
CA HIS A 126 14.16 -4.88 9.53
C HIS A 126 13.01 -4.13 8.85
N LEU A 127 13.19 -2.82 8.64
CA LEU A 127 12.18 -1.97 8.00
C LEU A 127 12.02 -2.25 6.51
N LEU A 128 13.07 -2.78 5.88
CA LEU A 128 13.05 -3.27 4.50
C LEU A 128 13.67 -4.66 4.45
N GLN A 129 13.00 -5.56 3.75
CA GLN A 129 13.47 -6.92 3.50
C GLN A 129 13.26 -7.24 2.01
N ILE A 130 14.21 -7.91 1.39
CA ILE A 130 14.21 -8.22 -0.04
C ILE A 130 14.60 -9.66 -0.25
N GLN A 131 13.86 -10.38 -1.09
CA GLN A 131 14.20 -11.73 -1.52
C GLN A 131 14.30 -11.81 -3.04
N PHE A 132 15.44 -12.28 -3.53
CA PHE A 132 15.64 -12.58 -4.96
C PHE A 132 15.33 -14.05 -5.21
N ASN A 133 14.23 -14.30 -5.89
CA ASN A 133 13.80 -15.65 -6.24
C ASN A 133 14.18 -15.93 -7.70
N ARG A 134 15.18 -16.80 -7.89
CA ARG A 134 15.70 -17.20 -9.19
C ARG A 134 15.01 -18.47 -9.68
N PHE A 135 14.37 -18.39 -10.83
CA PHE A 135 13.74 -19.51 -11.49
C PHE A 135 14.71 -20.21 -12.45
N SER A 136 14.49 -21.52 -12.74
CA SER A 136 15.37 -22.33 -13.59
C SER A 136 15.57 -21.74 -14.98
N CYS A 137 14.57 -21.06 -15.54
CA CYS A 137 14.65 -20.38 -16.84
C CYS A 137 15.43 -19.05 -16.80
N GLY A 138 15.97 -18.61 -15.64
CA GLY A 138 16.60 -17.30 -15.48
C GLY A 138 15.63 -16.17 -15.18
N GLY A 139 14.33 -16.45 -15.06
CA GLY A 139 13.32 -15.51 -14.57
C GLY A 139 13.60 -15.08 -13.12
N LEU A 140 13.14 -13.91 -12.74
CA LEU A 140 13.36 -13.33 -11.42
C LEU A 140 12.05 -12.85 -10.82
N VAL A 141 11.76 -13.25 -9.57
CA VAL A 141 10.74 -12.59 -8.75
C VAL A 141 11.42 -11.93 -7.55
N ILE A 142 11.24 -10.62 -7.41
CA ILE A 142 11.71 -9.84 -6.26
C ILE A 142 10.56 -9.72 -5.27
N GLY A 143 10.70 -10.38 -4.13
CA GLY A 143 9.81 -10.22 -2.99
C GLY A 143 10.32 -9.11 -2.08
N ILE A 144 9.44 -8.14 -1.80
CA ILE A 144 9.77 -6.97 -1.01
C ILE A 144 8.80 -6.85 0.13
N THR A 145 9.34 -6.68 1.33
CA THR A 145 8.58 -6.44 2.54
C THR A 145 9.10 -5.16 3.17
N ASN A 146 8.25 -4.16 3.33
CA ASN A 146 8.62 -2.88 3.96
C ASN A 146 7.63 -2.48 5.04
N HIS A 147 8.16 -1.86 6.10
CA HIS A 147 7.35 -1.34 7.19
C HIS A 147 6.58 -0.09 6.74
N HIS A 148 5.24 -0.14 6.84
CA HIS A 148 4.37 0.88 6.25
C HIS A 148 4.57 2.27 6.89
N ARG A 149 4.86 2.35 8.20
CA ARG A 149 5.12 3.63 8.90
C ARG A 149 6.37 4.36 8.41
N VAL A 150 7.20 3.78 7.57
CA VAL A 150 8.42 4.43 7.05
C VAL A 150 8.19 5.06 5.69
N ALA A 151 7.36 4.43 4.85
CA ALA A 151 7.13 4.89 3.49
C ALA A 151 5.81 4.36 2.93
N ASP A 152 5.03 5.25 2.31
CA ASP A 152 3.85 4.87 1.54
C ASP A 152 4.22 4.30 0.16
N GLY A 153 3.21 3.79 -0.55
CA GLY A 153 3.42 3.20 -1.87
C GLY A 153 4.02 4.15 -2.91
N LYS A 154 3.76 5.47 -2.81
CA LYS A 154 4.37 6.47 -3.71
C LYS A 154 5.87 6.61 -3.41
N SER A 155 6.26 6.68 -2.15
CA SER A 155 7.66 6.72 -1.71
C SER A 155 8.39 5.44 -2.09
N MET A 156 7.80 4.27 -1.84
CA MET A 156 8.39 2.98 -2.23
C MET A 156 8.54 2.86 -3.74
N SER A 157 7.57 3.32 -4.54
CA SER A 157 7.70 3.30 -6.00
C SER A 157 8.86 4.16 -6.49
N SER A 158 9.12 5.30 -5.86
CA SER A 158 10.29 6.15 -6.16
C SER A 158 11.60 5.44 -5.82
N PHE A 159 11.65 4.71 -4.70
CA PHE A 159 12.79 3.87 -4.34
C PHE A 159 13.06 2.79 -5.41
N PHE A 160 12.02 2.06 -5.88
CA PHE A 160 12.22 1.01 -6.87
C PHE A 160 12.69 1.53 -8.22
N VAL A 161 12.13 2.62 -8.71
CA VAL A 161 12.59 3.28 -9.94
C VAL A 161 14.04 3.73 -9.81
N THR A 162 14.40 4.33 -8.67
CA THR A 162 15.77 4.76 -8.41
C THR A 162 16.72 3.56 -8.33
N TRP A 163 16.33 2.50 -7.65
CA TRP A 163 17.14 1.27 -7.59
C TRP A 163 17.33 0.66 -8.98
N ALA A 164 16.28 0.54 -9.77
CA ALA A 164 16.37 0.04 -11.14
C ALA A 164 17.31 0.88 -12.01
N LYS A 165 17.20 2.21 -11.98
CA LYS A 165 18.13 3.12 -12.66
C LYS A 165 19.58 2.90 -12.22
N LEU A 166 19.85 2.74 -10.92
CA LEU A 166 21.19 2.53 -10.37
C LEU A 166 21.79 1.18 -10.76
N VAL A 167 20.99 0.12 -10.91
CA VAL A 167 21.44 -1.18 -11.43
C VAL A 167 21.90 -1.04 -12.88
N ARG A 168 21.20 -0.24 -13.67
CA ARG A 168 21.54 0.06 -15.06
C ARG A 168 22.66 1.08 -15.24
N GLY A 169 23.16 1.70 -14.17
CA GLY A 169 24.16 2.77 -14.23
C GLY A 169 23.62 4.09 -14.81
N LEU A 170 22.30 4.27 -14.79
CA LEU A 170 21.66 5.49 -15.30
C LEU A 170 21.77 6.65 -14.30
N HIS A 171 21.70 7.86 -14.82
CA HIS A 171 21.65 9.08 -14.01
C HIS A 171 20.35 9.17 -13.19
N ILE A 172 20.45 9.66 -11.96
CA ILE A 172 19.31 9.95 -11.09
C ILE A 172 19.01 11.44 -11.22
N ASP A 173 17.83 11.74 -11.71
CA ASP A 173 17.30 13.09 -11.95
C ASP A 173 16.40 13.59 -10.82
N LYS A 174 15.82 12.67 -10.01
CA LYS A 174 14.93 12.96 -8.90
C LYS A 174 15.46 12.33 -7.62
N PHE A 175 15.75 13.16 -6.63
CA PHE A 175 16.23 12.71 -5.33
C PHE A 175 15.12 12.74 -4.29
N PRO A 176 15.11 11.79 -3.32
CA PRO A 176 14.13 11.84 -2.23
C PRO A 176 14.32 13.09 -1.37
N VAL A 177 13.19 13.71 -1.00
CA VAL A 177 13.12 14.88 -0.14
C VAL A 177 12.67 14.45 1.24
N TYR A 178 13.43 14.80 2.28
CA TYR A 178 13.15 14.46 3.68
C TYR A 178 12.74 15.69 4.51
N ASP A 179 12.57 16.84 3.88
CA ASP A 179 12.13 18.06 4.55
C ASP A 179 10.69 17.91 5.07
N ARG A 180 10.52 18.05 6.36
CA ARG A 180 9.24 17.96 7.09
C ARG A 180 8.75 19.31 7.61
N THR A 181 9.42 20.40 7.27
CA THR A 181 9.08 21.75 7.75
C THR A 181 7.67 22.19 7.35
N MET A 182 7.12 21.65 6.26
CA MET A 182 5.75 21.90 5.83
C MET A 182 4.70 21.13 6.65
N LEU A 183 5.13 20.17 7.47
CA LEU A 183 4.28 19.28 8.26
C LEU A 183 4.31 19.63 9.77
N ILE A 184 4.73 20.85 10.10
CA ILE A 184 4.69 21.36 11.48
C ILE A 184 3.32 21.94 11.80
N PRO A 185 2.86 21.84 13.08
CA PRO A 185 1.60 22.40 13.50
C PRO A 185 1.58 23.92 13.38
N ARG A 186 0.39 24.49 13.32
CA ARG A 186 0.16 25.94 13.41
C ARG A 186 0.47 26.43 14.84
N ASP A 187 0.73 27.72 15.00
CA ASP A 187 0.92 28.38 16.28
C ASP A 187 -0.13 29.49 16.47
N PRO A 188 -1.11 29.32 17.38
CA PRO A 188 -1.45 28.13 18.15
C PRO A 188 -2.08 27.02 17.28
N PRO A 189 -1.95 25.72 17.66
CA PRO A 189 -2.57 24.61 16.94
C PRO A 189 -4.09 24.64 17.10
N ARG A 190 -4.81 24.20 16.05
CA ARG A 190 -6.27 24.29 15.97
C ARG A 190 -6.89 23.16 15.17
N CYS A 191 -7.81 22.41 15.80
CA CYS A 191 -8.59 21.38 15.11
C CYS A 191 -9.85 21.98 14.48
N ASP A 192 -9.86 22.06 13.15
CA ASP A 192 -11.00 22.57 12.37
C ASP A 192 -11.88 21.42 11.83
N HIS A 193 -11.43 20.17 11.93
CA HIS A 193 -12.10 18.95 11.49
C HIS A 193 -12.09 17.91 12.60
N ASP A 194 -13.05 17.00 12.55
CA ASP A 194 -13.09 15.85 13.44
C ASP A 194 -12.14 14.74 12.91
N HIS A 195 -11.29 14.22 13.79
CA HIS A 195 -10.32 13.16 13.54
C HIS A 195 -10.56 11.92 14.42
N TRP A 196 -11.47 12.03 15.41
CA TRP A 196 -11.83 10.92 16.26
C TRP A 196 -12.66 9.87 15.52
N GLY A 197 -12.26 8.60 15.64
CA GLY A 197 -12.92 7.48 14.95
C GLY A 197 -12.75 7.48 13.42
N ILE A 198 -11.97 8.42 12.88
CA ILE A 198 -11.62 8.51 11.45
C ILE A 198 -10.12 8.22 11.28
N ASP A 199 -9.27 9.01 11.92
CA ASP A 199 -7.81 8.87 11.87
C ASP A 199 -7.27 8.20 13.13
N PHE A 200 -7.77 8.57 14.30
CA PHE A 200 -7.33 8.09 15.61
C PHE A 200 -8.49 7.79 16.55
N GLN A 201 -8.19 6.97 17.55
CA GLN A 201 -9.05 6.73 18.70
C GLN A 201 -8.23 6.62 20.00
N PRO A 202 -8.85 6.85 21.19
CA PRO A 202 -8.14 6.75 22.46
C PRO A 202 -7.77 5.29 22.77
N PHE A 203 -6.68 5.11 23.52
CA PHE A 203 -6.26 3.83 24.07
C PHE A 203 -6.36 3.89 25.62
N PRO A 204 -6.79 2.85 26.36
CA PRO A 204 -7.23 1.54 25.83
C PRO A 204 -8.58 1.60 25.11
N LEU A 205 -8.73 0.69 24.15
CA LEU A 205 -9.97 0.58 23.39
C LEU A 205 -11.15 0.17 24.27
N PRO A 206 -12.35 0.73 24.04
CA PRO A 206 -13.56 0.22 24.68
C PRO A 206 -13.75 -1.28 24.36
N PRO A 207 -14.20 -2.11 25.33
CA PRO A 207 -14.39 -3.54 25.10
C PRO A 207 -15.28 -3.90 23.89
N SER A 208 -16.18 -2.99 23.52
CA SER A 208 -17.06 -3.12 22.33
C SER A 208 -16.34 -2.93 20.99
N SER A 209 -15.12 -2.37 20.99
CA SER A 209 -14.33 -2.13 19.77
C SER A 209 -13.42 -3.32 19.42
N LEU A 210 -13.33 -4.33 20.29
CA LEU A 210 -12.51 -5.51 20.00
C LEU A 210 -13.21 -6.39 18.97
N PRO A 211 -12.50 -6.81 17.90
CA PRO A 211 -13.06 -7.71 16.90
C PRO A 211 -13.58 -8.98 17.56
N SER A 212 -14.84 -9.34 17.28
CA SER A 212 -15.36 -10.65 17.72
C SER A 212 -14.55 -11.77 17.04
N PRO A 213 -14.27 -12.88 17.75
CA PRO A 213 -13.65 -14.03 17.12
C PRO A 213 -14.58 -14.57 16.03
N LEU A 214 -14.16 -14.37 14.78
CA LEU A 214 -14.92 -14.80 13.60
C LEU A 214 -14.89 -16.32 13.46
N LYS A 215 -16.05 -16.89 13.09
CA LYS A 215 -16.10 -18.19 12.44
C LYS A 215 -15.13 -18.16 11.27
N SER A 216 -14.24 -19.13 11.15
CA SER A 216 -13.14 -19.18 10.18
C SER A 216 -13.65 -19.31 8.74
N ASN A 217 -14.29 -18.26 8.21
CA ASN A 217 -14.55 -18.17 6.79
C ASN A 217 -13.22 -17.88 6.08
N LYS A 218 -12.87 -18.71 5.13
CA LYS A 218 -11.63 -18.57 4.38
C LYS A 218 -11.71 -17.36 3.47
N VAL A 219 -10.80 -16.40 3.67
CA VAL A 219 -10.61 -15.28 2.74
C VAL A 219 -9.87 -15.80 1.51
N CYS A 220 -10.33 -15.42 0.33
CA CYS A 220 -9.63 -15.63 -0.93
C CYS A 220 -9.48 -14.32 -1.70
N ASN A 221 -8.42 -14.21 -2.49
CA ASN A 221 -8.20 -13.07 -3.35
C ASN A 221 -8.71 -13.38 -4.75
N VAL A 222 -9.49 -12.47 -5.30
CA VAL A 222 -10.00 -12.51 -6.68
C VAL A 222 -9.31 -11.42 -7.46
N VAL A 223 -8.68 -11.76 -8.57
CA VAL A 223 -8.16 -10.77 -9.52
C VAL A 223 -9.14 -10.62 -10.66
N VAL A 224 -9.59 -9.39 -10.91
CA VAL A 224 -10.49 -9.04 -12.01
C VAL A 224 -9.80 -8.00 -12.89
N HIS A 225 -9.76 -8.27 -14.20
CA HIS A 225 -9.21 -7.35 -15.19
C HIS A 225 -10.30 -6.48 -15.82
N TYR A 226 -10.21 -5.19 -15.66
CA TYR A 226 -11.06 -4.21 -16.33
C TYR A 226 -10.31 -3.62 -17.53
N SER A 227 -10.69 -4.03 -18.74
CA SER A 227 -10.10 -3.53 -19.97
C SER A 227 -10.37 -2.04 -20.19
N VAL A 228 -9.58 -1.40 -21.06
CA VAL A 228 -9.78 0.00 -21.46
C VAL A 228 -11.20 0.20 -22.03
N ASP A 229 -11.70 -0.77 -22.80
CA ASP A 229 -13.04 -0.73 -23.40
C ASP A 229 -14.14 -0.81 -22.33
N PHE A 230 -13.98 -1.69 -21.33
CA PHE A 230 -14.92 -1.79 -20.23
C PHE A 230 -14.97 -0.48 -19.42
N ILE A 231 -13.81 0.07 -19.10
CA ILE A 231 -13.71 1.36 -18.38
C ILE A 231 -14.36 2.48 -19.21
N SER A 232 -14.15 2.49 -20.52
CA SER A 232 -14.75 3.49 -21.42
C SER A 232 -16.27 3.37 -21.47
N LYS A 233 -16.83 2.15 -21.47
CA LYS A 233 -18.28 1.92 -21.41
C LYS A 233 -18.90 2.44 -20.11
N ILE A 234 -18.26 2.23 -18.95
CA ILE A 234 -18.76 2.82 -17.70
C ILE A 234 -18.64 4.34 -17.74
N LYS A 235 -17.51 4.88 -18.23
CA LYS A 235 -17.33 6.34 -18.37
C LYS A 235 -18.40 6.99 -19.24
N ALA A 236 -18.84 6.33 -20.28
CA ALA A 236 -19.91 6.85 -21.17
C ALA A 236 -21.26 6.99 -20.46
N GLN A 237 -21.50 6.30 -19.35
CA GLN A 237 -22.71 6.39 -18.54
C GLN A 237 -22.65 7.55 -17.52
N MET A 238 -21.50 8.23 -17.38
CA MET A 238 -21.31 9.29 -16.39
C MET A 238 -21.81 10.62 -16.91
N PRO A 239 -22.73 11.32 -16.17
CA PRO A 239 -23.20 12.66 -16.54
C PRO A 239 -22.12 13.74 -16.34
N ARG A 240 -21.09 13.45 -15.54
CA ARG A 240 -19.95 14.31 -15.24
C ARG A 240 -18.64 13.56 -15.41
N LYS A 241 -17.55 14.31 -15.55
CA LYS A 241 -16.21 13.75 -15.67
C LYS A 241 -15.72 13.26 -14.31
N HIS A 242 -15.55 11.94 -14.19
CA HIS A 242 -14.93 11.27 -13.05
C HIS A 242 -13.59 10.62 -13.45
N SER A 243 -12.69 10.48 -12.49
CA SER A 243 -11.45 9.72 -12.69
C SER A 243 -11.72 8.23 -12.85
N THR A 244 -10.79 7.51 -13.48
CA THR A 244 -10.88 6.04 -13.58
C THR A 244 -10.97 5.40 -12.20
N PHE A 245 -10.26 5.95 -11.21
CA PHE A 245 -10.32 5.49 -9.82
C PHE A 245 -11.75 5.59 -9.25
N GLU A 246 -12.36 6.78 -9.29
CA GLU A 246 -13.70 7.03 -8.72
C GLU A 246 -14.77 6.11 -9.33
N ILE A 247 -14.67 5.90 -10.65
CA ILE A 247 -15.61 5.05 -11.38
C ILE A 247 -15.45 3.58 -10.98
N LEU A 248 -14.21 3.07 -10.95
CA LEU A 248 -13.96 1.69 -10.55
C LEU A 248 -14.22 1.45 -9.07
N ALA A 249 -13.92 2.44 -8.20
CA ALA A 249 -14.26 2.37 -6.79
C ALA A 249 -15.78 2.24 -6.58
N ALA A 250 -16.56 3.07 -7.26
CA ALA A 250 -18.03 3.00 -7.21
C ALA A 250 -18.56 1.66 -7.75
N HIS A 251 -18.05 1.22 -8.88
CA HIS A 251 -18.43 -0.06 -9.48
C HIS A 251 -18.13 -1.24 -8.54
N LEU A 252 -16.94 -1.27 -7.95
CA LEU A 252 -16.52 -2.32 -7.03
C LEU A 252 -17.33 -2.29 -5.73
N TRP A 253 -17.59 -1.10 -5.17
CA TRP A 253 -18.46 -0.99 -4.00
C TRP A 253 -19.83 -1.60 -4.25
N LYS A 254 -20.47 -1.26 -5.38
CA LYS A 254 -21.75 -1.88 -5.78
C LYS A 254 -21.66 -3.40 -5.88
N LYS A 255 -20.66 -3.91 -6.60
CA LYS A 255 -20.54 -5.35 -6.90
C LYS A 255 -20.18 -6.18 -5.68
N VAL A 256 -19.29 -5.69 -4.81
CA VAL A 256 -18.95 -6.37 -3.56
C VAL A 256 -20.13 -6.36 -2.60
N THR A 257 -20.81 -5.23 -2.42
CA THR A 257 -21.99 -5.12 -1.55
C THR A 257 -23.11 -6.05 -2.02
N ARG A 258 -23.38 -6.13 -3.34
CA ARG A 258 -24.33 -7.11 -3.91
C ARG A 258 -23.92 -8.56 -3.66
N ALA A 259 -22.63 -8.87 -3.83
CA ALA A 259 -22.12 -10.23 -3.63
C ALA A 259 -22.24 -10.70 -2.17
N ARG A 260 -22.23 -9.78 -1.21
CA ARG A 260 -22.39 -10.06 0.21
C ARG A 260 -23.85 -10.31 0.61
N GLY A 261 -24.83 -9.84 -0.19
CA GLY A 261 -26.25 -10.04 0.07
C GLY A 261 -26.72 -9.43 1.39
N LEU A 262 -26.23 -8.24 1.73
CA LEU A 262 -26.55 -7.54 2.98
C LEU A 262 -27.97 -6.99 2.97
N ASP A 263 -28.54 -6.77 4.19
CA ASP A 263 -29.79 -6.09 4.36
C ASP A 263 -29.73 -4.66 3.77
N LEU A 264 -30.81 -4.24 3.07
CA LEU A 264 -30.85 -2.97 2.34
C LEU A 264 -30.73 -1.73 3.24
N ASP A 265 -31.16 -1.84 4.49
CA ASP A 265 -31.11 -0.75 5.48
C ASP A 265 -29.76 -0.70 6.21
N THR A 266 -28.87 -1.66 5.98
CA THR A 266 -27.52 -1.66 6.56
C THR A 266 -26.73 -0.48 6.05
N LEU A 267 -26.04 0.25 6.96
CA LEU A 267 -25.06 1.26 6.59
C LEU A 267 -23.76 0.58 6.16
N THR A 268 -23.22 0.99 5.02
CA THR A 268 -21.91 0.55 4.51
C THR A 268 -21.02 1.76 4.26
N GLU A 269 -19.74 1.59 4.54
CA GLU A 269 -18.70 2.60 4.41
C GLU A 269 -17.60 2.08 3.49
N MET A 270 -16.93 3.00 2.79
CA MET A 270 -15.75 2.64 2.02
C MET A 270 -14.58 3.55 2.42
N SER A 271 -13.55 2.99 3.08
CA SER A 271 -12.32 3.71 3.30
C SER A 271 -11.57 3.90 1.99
N VAL A 272 -11.17 5.13 1.68
CA VAL A 272 -10.48 5.52 0.44
C VAL A 272 -9.17 6.21 0.78
N ALA A 273 -8.06 5.61 0.38
CA ALA A 273 -6.73 6.20 0.56
C ALA A 273 -6.49 7.36 -0.42
N VAL A 274 -6.12 8.52 0.10
CA VAL A 274 -5.92 9.77 -0.65
C VAL A 274 -4.50 10.28 -0.48
N ASN A 275 -3.76 10.47 -1.59
CA ASN A 275 -2.45 11.11 -1.55
C ASN A 275 -2.58 12.60 -1.25
N GLY A 276 -2.02 13.06 -0.12
CA GLY A 276 -2.09 14.43 0.38
C GLY A 276 -1.05 15.38 -0.22
N ARG A 277 0.01 14.88 -0.89
CA ARG A 277 1.16 15.72 -1.32
C ARG A 277 0.77 16.96 -2.11
N SER A 278 -0.12 16.82 -3.09
CA SER A 278 -0.58 17.92 -3.92
C SER A 278 -1.72 18.75 -3.32
N ARG A 279 -2.23 18.33 -2.15
CA ARG A 279 -3.42 18.93 -1.51
C ARG A 279 -3.09 19.96 -0.44
N LEU A 280 -1.90 19.85 0.18
CA LEU A 280 -1.37 20.87 1.10
C LEU A 280 -0.99 22.15 0.32
N ARG A 281 -1.01 23.31 0.97
CA ARG A 281 -0.60 24.61 0.41
C ARG A 281 0.45 25.28 1.31
N PRO A 282 1.72 25.48 0.87
CA PRO A 282 2.28 25.02 -0.40
C PRO A 282 2.29 23.49 -0.53
N ALA A 283 2.29 22.96 -1.77
CA ALA A 283 2.30 21.52 -2.00
C ALA A 283 3.59 20.88 -1.50
N VAL A 284 3.47 19.69 -0.93
CA VAL A 284 4.63 18.86 -0.59
C VAL A 284 5.27 18.36 -1.89
N PRO A 285 6.60 18.42 -2.04
CA PRO A 285 7.28 17.90 -3.23
C PRO A 285 6.85 16.48 -3.58
N SER A 286 6.73 16.18 -4.87
CA SER A 286 6.37 14.83 -5.33
C SER A 286 7.39 13.78 -4.91
N GLU A 287 8.63 14.19 -4.68
CA GLU A 287 9.79 13.41 -4.24
C GLU A 287 9.87 13.25 -2.71
N TYR A 288 8.91 13.83 -1.94
CA TYR A 288 8.87 13.64 -0.48
C TYR A 288 8.82 12.15 -0.13
N PHE A 289 9.80 11.71 0.69
CA PHE A 289 9.94 10.35 1.14
C PHE A 289 9.43 10.20 2.59
N GLY A 290 8.40 9.42 2.76
CA GLY A 290 7.64 9.21 3.98
C GLY A 290 6.18 8.89 3.65
N ASN A 291 5.31 8.94 4.63
CA ASN A 291 3.88 8.81 4.40
C ASN A 291 3.22 10.19 4.20
N MET A 292 2.30 10.28 3.26
CA MET A 292 1.41 11.41 3.06
C MET A 292 0.07 10.91 2.50
N VAL A 293 -0.44 9.87 3.11
CA VAL A 293 -1.74 9.25 2.78
C VAL A 293 -2.71 9.53 3.92
N LEU A 294 -3.94 9.87 3.56
CA LEU A 294 -5.04 10.09 4.47
C LEU A 294 -6.24 9.28 3.98
N ASN A 295 -7.13 8.91 4.91
CA ASN A 295 -8.33 8.19 4.55
C ASN A 295 -9.54 9.12 4.54
N THR A 296 -10.46 8.90 3.63
CA THR A 296 -11.80 9.48 3.65
C THR A 296 -12.84 8.37 3.54
N ILE A 297 -13.96 8.55 4.20
CA ILE A 297 -14.95 7.48 4.40
C ILE A 297 -16.31 7.95 3.88
N PRO A 298 -16.62 7.78 2.56
CA PRO A 298 -18.00 7.91 2.07
C PRO A 298 -18.87 6.83 2.69
N ARG A 299 -20.12 7.20 3.00
CA ARG A 299 -21.13 6.38 3.67
C ARG A 299 -22.43 6.39 2.89
N ALA A 300 -23.11 5.26 2.83
CA ALA A 300 -24.44 5.13 2.24
C ALA A 300 -25.14 3.86 2.77
N HIS A 301 -26.45 3.80 2.64
CA HIS A 301 -27.16 2.53 2.86
C HIS A 301 -26.90 1.54 1.72
N VAL A 302 -26.90 0.25 2.04
CA VAL A 302 -26.76 -0.85 1.06
C VAL A 302 -27.69 -0.65 -0.12
N LYS A 303 -28.95 -0.23 0.14
CA LYS A 303 -29.93 0.09 -0.90
C LYS A 303 -29.42 1.14 -1.89
N GLU A 304 -28.89 2.25 -1.39
CA GLU A 304 -28.38 3.34 -2.22
C GLU A 304 -27.18 2.88 -3.08
N VAL A 305 -26.30 2.09 -2.49
CA VAL A 305 -25.14 1.54 -3.19
C VAL A 305 -25.55 0.52 -4.25
N THR A 306 -26.46 -0.40 -3.94
CA THR A 306 -26.79 -1.53 -4.83
C THR A 306 -27.81 -1.19 -5.89
N GLU A 307 -28.85 -0.38 -5.57
CA GLU A 307 -29.94 0.01 -6.48
C GLU A 307 -29.64 1.32 -7.24
N GLY A 308 -28.90 2.27 -6.63
CA GLY A 308 -28.49 3.52 -7.26
C GLY A 308 -27.64 3.32 -8.52
N SER A 309 -27.52 4.34 -9.36
CA SER A 309 -26.64 4.29 -10.53
C SER A 309 -25.16 4.29 -10.11
N VAL A 310 -24.27 3.78 -10.96
CA VAL A 310 -22.81 3.89 -10.72
C VAL A 310 -22.38 5.37 -10.61
N ALA A 311 -23.06 6.26 -11.32
CA ALA A 311 -22.80 7.71 -11.26
C ALA A 311 -23.13 8.30 -9.88
N ASP A 312 -24.21 7.87 -9.22
CA ASP A 312 -24.56 8.34 -7.88
C ASP A 312 -23.52 7.88 -6.87
N VAL A 313 -23.09 6.62 -6.93
CA VAL A 313 -22.07 6.07 -6.04
C VAL A 313 -20.69 6.73 -6.32
N ALA A 314 -20.35 6.97 -7.59
CA ALA A 314 -19.11 7.69 -7.94
C ALA A 314 -19.09 9.13 -7.41
N ARG A 315 -20.26 9.79 -7.34
CA ARG A 315 -20.39 11.11 -6.73
C ARG A 315 -20.11 11.08 -5.24
N LEU A 316 -20.60 10.07 -4.50
CA LEU A 316 -20.26 9.89 -3.07
C LEU A 316 -18.75 9.79 -2.85
N VAL A 317 -18.07 9.00 -3.68
CA VAL A 317 -16.60 8.87 -3.63
C VAL A 317 -15.92 10.20 -3.96
N HIS A 318 -16.34 10.86 -5.04
CA HIS A 318 -15.80 12.14 -5.48
C HIS A 318 -15.90 13.22 -4.40
N ASP A 319 -17.10 13.39 -3.81
CA ASP A 319 -17.37 14.38 -2.78
C ASP A 319 -16.55 14.10 -1.51
N ALA A 320 -16.38 12.82 -1.14
CA ALA A 320 -15.57 12.42 0.00
C ALA A 320 -14.07 12.71 -0.24
N VAL A 321 -13.54 12.32 -1.40
CA VAL A 321 -12.14 12.61 -1.78
C VAL A 321 -11.88 14.12 -1.86
N GLY A 322 -12.88 14.89 -2.29
CA GLY A 322 -12.81 16.35 -2.35
C GLY A 322 -12.67 17.04 -0.99
N ARG A 323 -13.15 16.41 0.10
CA ARG A 323 -13.03 16.95 1.46
C ARG A 323 -11.60 16.94 2.01
N ILE A 324 -10.75 16.04 1.51
CA ILE A 324 -9.34 15.99 1.91
C ILE A 324 -8.59 17.11 1.19
N GLY A 325 -8.49 18.26 1.83
CA GLY A 325 -7.80 19.46 1.32
C GLY A 325 -6.80 20.01 2.34
N ASP A 326 -6.24 21.19 2.06
CA ASP A 326 -5.26 21.86 2.94
C ASP A 326 -5.77 22.02 4.37
N GLY A 327 -7.03 22.43 4.54
CA GLY A 327 -7.64 22.61 5.86
C GLY A 327 -7.72 21.32 6.66
N TYR A 328 -8.12 20.19 6.04
CA TYR A 328 -8.17 18.90 6.69
C TYR A 328 -6.77 18.43 7.12
N ILE A 329 -5.80 18.54 6.20
CA ILE A 329 -4.41 18.13 6.44
C ILE A 329 -3.79 18.92 7.61
N ARG A 330 -3.97 20.25 7.62
CA ARG A 330 -3.47 21.08 8.73
C ARG A 330 -4.17 20.78 10.05
N SER A 331 -5.48 20.54 10.00
CA SER A 331 -6.24 20.15 11.18
C SER A 331 -5.73 18.83 11.77
N LEU A 332 -5.38 17.85 10.94
CA LEU A 332 -4.82 16.57 11.40
C LEU A 332 -3.42 16.74 12.05
N ILE A 333 -2.57 17.60 11.46
CA ILE A 333 -1.27 17.95 12.06
C ILE A 333 -1.46 18.57 13.43
N ASP A 334 -2.37 19.52 13.54
CA ASP A 334 -2.65 20.21 14.80
C ASP A 334 -3.35 19.30 15.82
N PHE A 335 -4.25 18.42 15.36
CA PHE A 335 -4.86 17.39 16.21
C PHE A 335 -3.81 16.52 16.91
N TRP A 336 -2.81 16.07 16.13
CA TRP A 336 -1.71 15.27 16.66
C TRP A 336 -0.91 16.05 17.70
N GLU A 337 -0.60 17.32 17.46
CA GLU A 337 0.15 18.15 18.43
C GLU A 337 -0.63 18.39 19.70
N ILE A 338 -1.93 18.70 19.62
CA ILE A 338 -2.81 18.94 20.77
C ILE A 338 -2.92 17.69 21.63
N ASN A 339 -3.04 16.52 21.02
CA ASN A 339 -3.26 15.24 21.70
C ASN A 339 -1.96 14.40 21.87
N SER A 340 -0.79 14.99 21.64
CA SER A 340 0.50 14.28 21.73
C SER A 340 0.85 13.76 23.13
N GLY A 341 0.15 14.22 24.16
CA GLY A 341 0.22 13.73 25.55
C GLY A 341 -0.62 12.49 25.82
N ASP A 342 -1.60 12.20 24.98
CA ASP A 342 -2.56 11.13 25.15
C ASP A 342 -2.08 9.83 24.48
N GLU A 343 -2.59 8.69 24.98
CA GLU A 343 -2.37 7.42 24.29
C GLU A 343 -3.35 7.32 23.12
N LEU A 344 -2.88 7.65 21.91
CA LEU A 344 -3.61 7.51 20.65
C LEU A 344 -3.22 6.23 19.93
N VAL A 345 -4.22 5.59 19.31
CA VAL A 345 -4.01 4.48 18.37
C VAL A 345 -4.67 4.81 17.05
N SER A 346 -4.01 4.48 15.94
CA SER A 346 -4.61 4.62 14.61
C SER A 346 -5.86 3.74 14.50
N VAL A 347 -6.90 4.27 13.86
CA VAL A 347 -8.09 3.45 13.52
C VAL A 347 -7.67 2.23 12.70
N ALA A 348 -6.72 2.39 11.77
CA ALA A 348 -6.21 1.30 10.95
C ALA A 348 -5.46 0.19 11.74
N ASP A 349 -4.95 0.49 12.96
CA ASP A 349 -4.30 -0.53 13.82
C ASP A 349 -5.29 -1.39 14.58
N VAL A 350 -6.55 -0.99 14.66
CA VAL A 350 -7.58 -1.66 15.46
C VAL A 350 -8.69 -2.27 14.59
N GLU A 351 -8.72 -1.96 13.31
CA GLU A 351 -9.59 -2.64 12.36
C GLU A 351 -9.25 -4.13 12.32
N GLY A 352 -10.29 -4.95 12.39
CA GLY A 352 -10.14 -6.40 12.35
C GLY A 352 -9.88 -6.91 10.92
N PRO A 353 -9.64 -8.22 10.76
CA PRO A 353 -9.40 -8.84 9.46
C PRO A 353 -10.65 -8.93 8.56
N VAL A 354 -11.79 -8.40 9.00
CA VAL A 354 -13.07 -8.41 8.27
C VAL A 354 -13.70 -7.04 8.32
N LEU A 355 -13.83 -6.41 7.16
CA LEU A 355 -14.40 -5.08 7.03
C LEU A 355 -15.91 -5.11 6.78
N CYS A 356 -16.50 -6.25 6.37
CA CYS A 356 -17.95 -6.36 6.12
C CYS A 356 -18.79 -5.79 7.29
N PRO A 357 -19.75 -4.89 7.05
CA PRO A 357 -20.35 -4.46 5.78
C PRO A 357 -19.53 -3.46 4.97
N ASN A 358 -18.41 -2.97 5.50
CA ASN A 358 -17.57 -1.94 4.93
C ASN A 358 -16.55 -2.48 3.92
N LEU A 359 -15.83 -1.56 3.27
CA LEU A 359 -14.77 -1.82 2.32
C LEU A 359 -13.60 -0.85 2.56
N GLU A 360 -12.42 -1.26 2.13
CA GLU A 360 -11.28 -0.38 1.95
C GLU A 360 -10.80 -0.47 0.50
N ILE A 361 -10.45 0.65 -0.10
CA ILE A 361 -9.94 0.66 -1.48
C ILE A 361 -8.67 1.48 -1.61
N ASP A 362 -7.61 0.81 -2.06
CA ASP A 362 -6.32 1.39 -2.35
C ASP A 362 -6.07 1.50 -3.85
N SER A 363 -5.41 2.56 -4.26
CA SER A 363 -5.04 2.78 -5.65
C SER A 363 -3.53 2.81 -5.86
N TRP A 364 -3.01 1.82 -6.58
CA TRP A 364 -1.64 1.76 -7.08
C TRP A 364 -1.52 2.26 -8.52
N LEU A 365 -2.61 2.80 -9.11
CA LEU A 365 -2.66 3.26 -10.50
C LEU A 365 -1.66 4.37 -10.82
N GLY A 366 -1.32 5.18 -9.82
CA GLY A 366 -0.34 6.26 -9.94
C GLY A 366 1.12 5.83 -9.72
N PHE A 367 1.39 4.55 -9.46
CA PHE A 367 2.76 4.07 -9.27
C PHE A 367 3.42 3.81 -10.63
N PRO A 368 4.63 4.32 -10.88
CA PRO A 368 5.33 4.18 -12.15
C PRO A 368 5.97 2.77 -12.29
N SER A 369 5.16 1.72 -12.17
CA SER A 369 5.65 0.32 -12.24
C SER A 369 6.32 0.02 -13.58
N HIS A 370 5.90 0.69 -14.66
CA HIS A 370 6.50 0.57 -15.99
C HIS A 370 7.93 1.15 -16.08
N GLU A 371 8.33 2.01 -15.13
CA GLU A 371 9.69 2.53 -15.02
C GLU A 371 10.62 1.60 -14.21
N VAL A 372 10.07 0.57 -13.54
CA VAL A 372 10.86 -0.40 -12.77
C VAL A 372 11.46 -1.41 -13.75
N ASP A 373 12.53 -1.00 -14.40
CA ASP A 373 13.29 -1.77 -15.38
C ASP A 373 14.74 -1.89 -14.89
N PHE A 374 15.12 -3.10 -14.49
CA PHE A 374 16.46 -3.41 -14.02
C PHE A 374 17.48 -3.67 -15.16
N GLY A 375 17.06 -3.60 -16.42
CA GLY A 375 17.90 -3.87 -17.58
C GLY A 375 17.92 -5.36 -17.96
N ALA A 376 18.90 -5.71 -18.80
CA ALA A 376 19.06 -7.05 -19.39
C ALA A 376 17.91 -7.49 -20.30
N GLU A 377 17.09 -6.55 -20.82
CA GLU A 377 15.95 -6.77 -21.72
C GLU A 377 14.79 -7.58 -21.11
N GLY A 378 14.88 -7.95 -19.82
CA GLY A 378 13.83 -8.65 -19.09
C GLY A 378 12.60 -7.77 -18.86
N SER A 379 11.44 -8.21 -19.32
CA SER A 379 10.20 -7.47 -19.17
C SER A 379 9.53 -7.73 -17.83
N LEU A 380 8.98 -6.68 -17.23
CA LEU A 380 8.09 -6.80 -16.06
C LEU A 380 6.83 -7.58 -16.48
N CYS A 381 6.61 -8.73 -15.87
CA CYS A 381 5.46 -9.60 -16.13
C CYS A 381 4.55 -9.82 -14.92
N GLY A 382 4.88 -9.24 -13.76
CA GLY A 382 4.04 -9.25 -12.56
C GLY A 382 4.35 -8.10 -11.63
N PHE A 383 3.31 -7.45 -11.12
CA PHE A 383 3.34 -6.45 -10.06
C PHE A 383 2.06 -6.59 -9.25
N LEU A 384 2.16 -7.05 -8.00
CA LEU A 384 0.99 -7.41 -7.20
C LEU A 384 1.31 -7.47 -5.69
N PRO A 385 0.30 -7.32 -4.81
CA PRO A 385 0.41 -7.75 -3.42
C PRO A 385 0.53 -9.27 -3.38
N SER A 386 1.34 -9.81 -2.48
CA SER A 386 1.54 -11.28 -2.40
C SER A 386 0.33 -11.99 -1.86
N TRP A 387 -0.30 -11.40 -0.85
CA TRP A 387 -1.49 -11.91 -0.18
C TRP A 387 -2.20 -10.77 0.54
N VAL A 388 -3.53 -10.71 0.41
CA VAL A 388 -4.40 -9.76 1.10
C VAL A 388 -5.32 -10.56 2.03
N PRO A 389 -5.03 -10.60 3.35
CA PRO A 389 -5.79 -11.41 4.32
C PRO A 389 -7.04 -10.70 4.86
N VAL A 390 -7.24 -9.42 4.57
CA VAL A 390 -8.34 -8.60 5.10
C VAL A 390 -9.54 -8.68 4.17
N GLU A 391 -10.64 -9.26 4.65
CA GLU A 391 -11.90 -9.32 3.89
C GLU A 391 -12.46 -7.92 3.68
N GLY A 392 -12.74 -7.57 2.44
CA GLY A 392 -13.25 -6.25 2.05
C GLY A 392 -12.17 -5.27 1.56
N LEU A 393 -10.89 -5.63 1.64
CA LEU A 393 -9.82 -4.81 1.05
C LEU A 393 -9.74 -5.04 -0.46
N VAL A 394 -9.69 -3.92 -1.19
CA VAL A 394 -9.60 -3.86 -2.65
C VAL A 394 -8.35 -3.06 -3.05
N ILE A 395 -7.54 -3.61 -3.94
CA ILE A 395 -6.36 -2.91 -4.49
C ILE A 395 -6.51 -2.77 -6.00
N LEU A 396 -6.56 -1.53 -6.48
CA LEU A 396 -6.51 -1.21 -7.91
C LEU A 396 -5.06 -1.04 -8.35
N LYS A 397 -4.62 -1.81 -9.33
CA LYS A 397 -3.25 -1.72 -9.87
C LYS A 397 -3.25 -1.65 -11.39
N PRO A 398 -2.20 -1.07 -12.02
CA PRO A 398 -2.07 -1.13 -13.48
C PRO A 398 -1.88 -2.58 -13.93
N ASN A 399 -2.48 -2.93 -15.05
CA ASN A 399 -2.14 -4.19 -15.73
C ASN A 399 -0.78 -4.03 -16.41
N VAL A 400 0.20 -4.85 -16.00
CA VAL A 400 1.59 -4.76 -16.51
C VAL A 400 1.86 -5.74 -17.66
N VAL A 401 0.96 -6.70 -17.92
CA VAL A 401 1.15 -7.78 -18.91
C VAL A 401 0.32 -7.55 -20.16
N GLY A 402 -0.74 -6.75 -20.07
CA GLY A 402 -1.73 -6.59 -21.11
C GLY A 402 -1.62 -5.28 -21.90
N LYS A 403 -2.64 -5.02 -22.74
CA LYS A 403 -2.78 -3.82 -23.57
C LYS A 403 -3.39 -2.64 -22.79
N GLY A 404 -3.01 -2.45 -21.53
CA GLY A 404 -3.59 -1.45 -20.63
C GLY A 404 -4.78 -1.99 -19.83
N GLY A 405 -5.51 -1.09 -19.18
CA GLY A 405 -6.59 -1.44 -18.26
C GLY A 405 -6.13 -1.48 -16.79
N VAL A 406 -7.02 -1.95 -15.93
CA VAL A 406 -6.83 -1.98 -14.48
C VAL A 406 -7.14 -3.38 -13.96
N ASP A 407 -6.25 -3.91 -13.14
CA ASP A 407 -6.54 -5.11 -12.36
C ASP A 407 -7.01 -4.69 -10.96
N ALA A 408 -8.11 -5.28 -10.51
CA ALA A 408 -8.57 -5.18 -9.13
C ALA A 408 -8.28 -6.50 -8.40
N VAL A 409 -7.52 -6.41 -7.32
CA VAL A 409 -7.37 -7.50 -6.34
C VAL A 409 -8.41 -7.28 -5.27
N VAL A 410 -9.33 -8.22 -5.09
CA VAL A 410 -10.46 -8.11 -4.15
C VAL A 410 -10.40 -9.28 -3.18
N ALA A 411 -10.28 -8.99 -1.88
CA ALA A 411 -10.25 -9.99 -0.83
C ALA A 411 -11.66 -10.20 -0.26
N LEU A 412 -12.20 -11.40 -0.41
CA LEU A 412 -13.56 -11.74 0.04
C LEU A 412 -13.60 -13.14 0.64
N PHE A 413 -14.63 -13.42 1.43
CA PHE A 413 -14.97 -14.79 1.79
C PHE A 413 -15.34 -15.60 0.54
N GLU A 414 -15.00 -16.88 0.55
CA GLU A 414 -15.10 -17.76 -0.64
C GLU A 414 -16.48 -17.73 -1.31
N ASP A 415 -17.57 -17.73 -0.53
CA ASP A 415 -18.93 -17.69 -1.08
C ASP A 415 -19.25 -16.35 -1.76
N HIS A 416 -18.84 -15.24 -1.15
CA HIS A 416 -18.99 -13.91 -1.75
C HIS A 416 -18.13 -13.73 -2.99
N ALA A 417 -16.91 -14.26 -2.96
CA ALA A 417 -15.97 -14.21 -4.10
C ALA A 417 -16.52 -14.94 -5.34
N ARG A 418 -17.21 -16.06 -5.13
CA ARG A 418 -17.84 -16.82 -6.23
C ARG A 418 -18.92 -15.98 -6.92
N LEU A 419 -19.80 -15.33 -6.17
CA LEU A 419 -20.84 -14.48 -6.73
C LEU A 419 -20.23 -13.20 -7.34
N PHE A 420 -19.26 -12.58 -6.66
CA PHE A 420 -18.56 -11.40 -7.16
C PHE A 420 -17.95 -11.65 -8.56
N LYS A 421 -17.27 -12.78 -8.77
CA LYS A 421 -16.73 -13.16 -10.10
C LYS A 421 -17.78 -13.18 -11.19
N GLN A 422 -18.99 -13.64 -10.89
CA GLN A 422 -20.09 -13.71 -11.88
C GLN A 422 -20.62 -12.34 -12.28
N ILE A 423 -20.68 -11.39 -11.33
CA ILE A 423 -21.30 -10.08 -11.54
C ILE A 423 -20.32 -8.94 -11.76
N SER A 424 -18.99 -9.19 -11.62
CA SER A 424 -17.96 -8.16 -11.63
C SER A 424 -17.90 -7.31 -12.91
N HIS A 425 -18.34 -7.86 -14.05
CA HIS A 425 -18.37 -7.17 -15.34
C HIS A 425 -19.78 -6.73 -15.78
N SER A 426 -20.82 -6.95 -15.00
CA SER A 426 -22.13 -6.41 -15.35
C SER A 426 -22.15 -4.90 -15.19
N LEU A 427 -22.86 -4.19 -16.09
CA LEU A 427 -22.95 -2.72 -16.11
C LEU A 427 -24.20 -2.18 -15.42
N ASP A 428 -25.02 -3.06 -14.83
CA ASP A 428 -26.25 -2.77 -14.07
C ASP A 428 -25.98 -2.31 -12.63
#